data_cea7901d8d0b234fba5baabeb94bc29d
#
_entry.id   cea7901d8d0b234fba5baabeb94bc29d
#
_cell.length_a   1.000
_cell.length_b   1.000
_cell.length_c   1.000
_cell.angle_alpha   90.00
_cell.angle_beta   90.00
_cell.angle_gamma   90.00
#
_symmetry.space_group_name_H-M   'P 1'
#
loop_
_entity.id
_entity.type
_entity.pdbx_description
1 polymer ?
#
loop_
_entity_poly.entity_id
_entity_poly.type
_entity_poly.pdbx_seq_one_letter_code
_entity_poly.pdbx_strand_id
1 'polypeptide(L)'
;MLGYTHGWWLALTRSLAMLPFYGLGILYRSKLEEKDTLSHFTYFTIVLFLQLLLITKCGGTKGYAFVWFEDVDSLYLPYIAGTLGIAFWLRIAKILSPVTKNSVHINWIADHSFTIMINHLSGFFLLNCCYACINYYSHGHKLAYFDWSQFRTNVNYQIVPKGLSQYLILYLISGFIISFVLQCLVDIIKRKCHFGVRKS
;
A
#
# COMPACT_ATOMS: atom_id res chain seq x y z
N MET A 1 -7.39 2.65 24.57
CA MET A 1 -6.10 3.36 24.44
C MET A 1 -4.98 2.42 24.03
N LEU A 2 -5.02 1.89 22.81
CA LEU A 2 -3.91 1.07 22.24
C LEU A 2 -2.99 1.90 21.32
N GLY A 3 -3.19 3.24 21.26
CA GLY A 3 -2.62 4.08 20.21
C GLY A 3 -1.22 4.65 20.42
N TYR A 4 -0.57 4.46 21.54
CA TYR A 4 0.74 5.07 21.82
C TYR A 4 1.79 4.06 22.26
N THR A 5 1.96 2.99 21.48
CA THR A 5 3.09 2.10 21.67
C THR A 5 4.20 2.46 20.69
N HIS A 6 5.38 2.82 21.20
CA HIS A 6 6.57 3.10 20.38
C HIS A 6 7.46 1.85 20.26
N GLY A 7 8.24 1.78 19.19
CA GLY A 7 9.24 0.73 18.99
C GLY A 7 8.66 -0.64 18.60
N TRP A 8 9.20 -1.72 19.16
CA TRP A 8 8.85 -3.10 18.84
C TRP A 8 7.38 -3.46 19.08
N TRP A 9 6.78 -2.90 20.13
CA TRP A 9 5.36 -3.11 20.45
C TRP A 9 4.43 -2.59 19.35
N LEU A 10 4.80 -1.48 18.70
CA LEU A 10 4.03 -0.94 17.59
C LEU A 10 4.02 -1.90 16.39
N ALA A 11 5.18 -2.50 16.06
CA ALA A 11 5.27 -3.49 14.99
C ALA A 11 4.42 -4.73 15.28
N LEU A 12 4.48 -5.25 16.51
CA LEU A 12 3.67 -6.39 16.95
C LEU A 12 2.18 -6.08 16.87
N THR A 13 1.76 -4.93 17.41
CA THR A 13 0.34 -4.50 17.41
C THR A 13 -0.19 -4.35 15.98
N ARG A 14 0.60 -3.77 15.06
CA ARG A 14 0.26 -3.67 13.64
C ARG A 14 0.08 -5.05 13.00
N SER A 15 1.01 -5.95 13.24
CA SER A 15 0.95 -7.32 12.71
C SER A 15 -0.29 -8.06 13.22
N LEU A 16 -0.60 -7.97 14.51
CA LEU A 16 -1.79 -8.55 15.10
C LEU A 16 -3.08 -7.94 14.54
N ALA A 17 -3.11 -6.63 14.30
CA ALA A 17 -4.26 -5.96 13.71
C ALA A 17 -4.51 -6.36 12.24
N MET A 18 -3.50 -6.84 11.51
CA MET A 18 -3.65 -7.32 10.14
C MET A 18 -4.06 -8.79 10.05
N LEU A 19 -3.90 -9.59 11.11
CA LEU A 19 -4.27 -11.02 11.12
C LEU A 19 -5.73 -11.29 10.74
N PRO A 20 -6.73 -10.52 11.19
CA PRO A 20 -8.12 -10.75 10.79
C PRO A 20 -8.33 -10.62 9.27
N PHE A 21 -7.66 -9.66 8.62
CA PHE A 21 -7.76 -9.51 7.15
C PHE A 21 -7.11 -10.68 6.42
N TYR A 22 -5.99 -11.18 6.92
CA TYR A 22 -5.36 -12.39 6.39
C TYR A 22 -6.27 -13.60 6.54
N GLY A 23 -6.86 -13.80 7.73
CA GLY A 23 -7.84 -14.85 7.98
C GLY A 23 -9.07 -14.76 7.06
N LEU A 24 -9.61 -13.56 6.85
CA LEU A 24 -10.71 -13.31 5.91
C LEU A 24 -10.31 -13.66 4.46
N GLY A 25 -9.09 -13.33 4.05
CA GLY A 25 -8.58 -13.71 2.72
C GLY A 25 -8.53 -15.22 2.51
N ILE A 26 -8.04 -15.98 3.50
CA ILE A 26 -8.02 -17.45 3.47
C ILE A 26 -9.45 -18.00 3.41
N LEU A 27 -10.34 -17.49 4.27
CA LEU A 27 -11.74 -17.90 4.32
C LEU A 27 -12.46 -17.65 2.99
N TYR A 28 -12.24 -16.47 2.39
CA TYR A 28 -12.80 -16.11 1.10
C TYR A 28 -12.36 -17.11 0.03
N ARG A 29 -11.04 -17.31 -0.12
CA ARG A 29 -10.49 -18.22 -1.14
C ARG A 29 -10.94 -19.66 -0.95
N SER A 30 -10.99 -20.16 0.28
CA SER A 30 -11.27 -21.57 0.56
C SER A 30 -12.75 -21.93 0.55
N LYS A 31 -13.65 -20.98 0.84
CA LYS A 31 -15.06 -21.28 1.09
C LYS A 31 -16.05 -20.40 0.34
N LEU A 32 -15.69 -19.17 0.03
CA LEU A 32 -16.63 -18.16 -0.50
C LEU A 32 -16.46 -17.91 -1.99
N GLU A 33 -15.24 -18.03 -2.51
CA GLU A 33 -14.93 -17.69 -3.91
C GLU A 33 -15.74 -18.51 -4.93
N GLU A 34 -15.84 -19.82 -4.69
CA GLU A 34 -16.64 -20.73 -5.55
C GLU A 34 -18.15 -20.54 -5.39
N LYS A 35 -18.59 -20.15 -4.19
CA LYS A 35 -20.01 -19.92 -3.87
C LYS A 35 -20.50 -18.53 -4.25
N ASP A 36 -19.59 -17.64 -4.65
CA ASP A 36 -19.92 -16.27 -5.04
C ASP A 36 -20.52 -16.23 -6.46
N THR A 37 -21.82 -16.54 -6.53
CA THR A 37 -22.62 -16.54 -7.76
C THR A 37 -23.38 -15.24 -7.98
N LEU A 38 -23.21 -14.23 -7.13
CA LEU A 38 -23.90 -12.95 -7.24
C LEU A 38 -23.54 -12.23 -8.52
N SER A 39 -24.53 -11.60 -9.17
CA SER A 39 -24.26 -10.71 -10.30
C SER A 39 -23.33 -9.56 -9.87
N HIS A 40 -22.50 -9.10 -10.80
CA HIS A 40 -21.59 -7.98 -10.50
C HIS A 40 -22.34 -6.73 -10.03
N PHE A 41 -23.46 -6.43 -10.69
CA PHE A 41 -24.30 -5.28 -10.35
C PHE A 41 -24.84 -5.39 -8.91
N THR A 42 -25.48 -6.52 -8.55
CA THR A 42 -26.02 -6.75 -7.21
C THR A 42 -24.93 -6.66 -6.15
N TYR A 43 -23.76 -7.25 -6.43
CA TYR A 43 -22.63 -7.20 -5.50
C TYR A 43 -22.15 -5.78 -5.22
N PHE A 44 -21.90 -5.00 -6.27
CA PHE A 44 -21.48 -3.60 -6.10
C PHE A 44 -22.54 -2.76 -5.40
N THR A 45 -23.82 -2.97 -5.73
CA THR A 45 -24.91 -2.27 -5.04
C THR A 45 -24.91 -2.54 -3.54
N ILE A 46 -24.75 -3.80 -3.14
CA ILE A 46 -24.68 -4.17 -1.72
C ILE A 46 -23.47 -3.55 -1.04
N VAL A 47 -22.28 -3.69 -1.62
CA VAL A 47 -21.03 -3.18 -1.03
C VAL A 47 -21.06 -1.66 -0.91
N LEU A 48 -21.50 -0.94 -1.95
CA LEU A 48 -21.59 0.53 -1.94
C LEU A 48 -22.66 1.01 -0.98
N PHE A 49 -23.80 0.32 -0.88
CA PHE A 49 -24.84 0.63 0.09
C PHE A 49 -24.35 0.49 1.53
N LEU A 50 -23.64 -0.61 1.83
CA LEU A 50 -23.03 -0.81 3.15
C LEU A 50 -21.96 0.25 3.46
N GLN A 51 -21.15 0.65 2.47
CA GLN A 51 -20.20 1.75 2.64
C GLN A 51 -20.90 3.07 2.91
N LEU A 52 -21.98 3.37 2.20
CA LEU A 52 -22.78 4.59 2.43
C LEU A 52 -23.40 4.60 3.84
N LEU A 53 -23.96 3.48 4.29
CA LEU A 53 -24.45 3.34 5.66
C LEU A 53 -23.35 3.57 6.69
N LEU A 54 -22.14 3.05 6.44
CA LEU A 54 -21.01 3.25 7.33
C LEU A 54 -20.61 4.73 7.41
N ILE A 55 -20.51 5.41 6.25
CA ILE A 55 -20.18 6.83 6.16
C ILE A 55 -21.22 7.69 6.89
N THR A 56 -22.51 7.40 6.69
CA THR A 56 -23.59 8.15 7.36
C THR A 56 -23.59 7.95 8.87
N LYS A 57 -23.33 6.72 9.33
CA LYS A 57 -23.22 6.42 10.77
C LYS A 57 -22.00 7.06 11.43
N CYS A 58 -20.89 7.19 10.71
CA CYS A 58 -19.66 7.81 11.22
C CYS A 58 -19.63 9.34 11.07
N GLY A 59 -20.66 9.94 10.49
CA GLY A 59 -20.73 11.39 10.28
C GLY A 59 -19.73 11.93 9.24
N GLY A 60 -19.27 11.08 8.34
CA GLY A 60 -18.33 11.43 7.27
C GLY A 60 -17.36 10.31 6.88
N THR A 61 -16.52 10.58 5.90
CA THR A 61 -15.45 9.67 5.50
C THR A 61 -14.32 9.72 6.53
N LYS A 62 -14.08 8.62 7.22
CA LYS A 62 -12.93 8.48 8.13
C LYS A 62 -11.85 7.64 7.47
N GLY A 63 -10.64 8.19 7.38
CA GLY A 63 -9.46 7.45 6.97
C GLY A 63 -8.85 6.74 8.19
N TYR A 64 -8.88 5.40 8.21
CA TYR A 64 -8.25 4.64 9.28
C TYR A 64 -6.81 4.30 8.90
N ALA A 65 -5.87 4.98 9.55
CA ALA A 65 -4.46 4.71 9.35
C ALA A 65 -3.99 3.58 10.30
N PHE A 66 -4.21 2.31 9.92
CA PHE A 66 -3.69 1.15 10.66
C PHE A 66 -2.17 1.22 10.91
N VAL A 67 -1.46 1.97 10.08
CA VAL A 67 0.00 2.17 10.22
C VAL A 67 0.34 2.91 11.51
N TRP A 68 -0.50 3.86 11.94
CA TRP A 68 -0.25 4.70 13.10
C TRP A 68 -1.17 4.42 14.27
N PHE A 69 -2.24 3.64 14.08
CA PHE A 69 -3.32 3.46 15.05
C PHE A 69 -3.91 4.78 15.57
N GLU A 70 -3.85 5.82 14.74
CA GLU A 70 -4.45 7.11 15.00
C GLU A 70 -5.92 7.11 14.60
N ASP A 71 -6.73 7.94 15.27
CA ASP A 71 -8.16 8.15 14.98
C ASP A 71 -9.04 6.88 15.06
N VAL A 72 -8.64 5.91 15.87
CA VAL A 72 -9.44 4.70 16.09
C VAL A 72 -10.46 4.93 17.21
N ASP A 73 -11.59 5.56 16.88
CA ASP A 73 -12.69 5.80 17.83
C ASP A 73 -13.37 4.49 18.27
N SER A 74 -13.27 3.44 17.46
CA SER A 74 -13.81 2.12 17.78
C SER A 74 -12.98 1.02 17.16
N LEU A 75 -12.85 -0.10 17.88
CA LEU A 75 -12.04 -1.24 17.46
C LEU A 75 -12.59 -1.94 16.21
N TYR A 76 -13.90 -1.97 15.99
CA TYR A 76 -14.54 -2.74 14.91
C TYR A 76 -14.74 -1.96 13.61
N LEU A 77 -14.89 -0.63 13.67
CA LEU A 77 -15.15 0.19 12.48
C LEU A 77 -14.05 0.09 11.41
N PRO A 78 -12.76 0.16 11.75
CA PRO A 78 -11.69 -0.03 10.77
C PRO A 78 -11.74 -1.39 10.06
N TYR A 79 -12.12 -2.45 10.80
CA TYR A 79 -12.24 -3.79 10.20
C TYR A 79 -13.43 -3.90 9.26
N ILE A 80 -14.58 -3.31 9.60
CA ILE A 80 -15.74 -3.27 8.70
C ILE A 80 -15.40 -2.46 7.44
N ALA A 81 -14.85 -1.26 7.60
CA ALA A 81 -14.48 -0.41 6.48
C ALA A 81 -13.43 -1.08 5.57
N GLY A 82 -12.39 -1.66 6.17
CA GLY A 82 -11.36 -2.39 5.44
C GLY A 82 -11.91 -3.61 4.70
N THR A 83 -12.78 -4.39 5.34
CA THR A 83 -13.41 -5.57 4.71
C THR A 83 -14.29 -5.16 3.52
N LEU A 84 -15.07 -4.10 3.63
CA LEU A 84 -15.89 -3.58 2.51
C LEU A 84 -15.00 -3.07 1.37
N GLY A 85 -13.91 -2.37 1.68
CA GLY A 85 -12.92 -1.95 0.68
C GLY A 85 -12.27 -3.14 -0.03
N ILE A 86 -11.83 -4.15 0.72
CA ILE A 86 -11.26 -5.39 0.16
C ILE A 86 -12.29 -6.10 -0.73
N ALA A 87 -13.54 -6.24 -0.26
CA ALA A 87 -14.62 -6.87 -1.03
C ALA A 87 -14.84 -6.15 -2.37
N PHE A 88 -14.84 -4.82 -2.39
CA PHE A 88 -14.96 -4.03 -3.61
C PHE A 88 -13.84 -4.33 -4.60
N TRP A 89 -12.58 -4.30 -4.15
CA TRP A 89 -11.42 -4.55 -5.01
C TRP A 89 -11.30 -6.00 -5.47
N LEU A 90 -11.69 -6.97 -4.64
CA LEU A 90 -11.74 -8.39 -5.03
C LEU A 90 -12.73 -8.61 -6.17
N ARG A 91 -13.88 -7.94 -6.16
CA ARG A 91 -14.84 -8.03 -7.27
C ARG A 91 -14.28 -7.42 -8.56
N ILE A 92 -13.62 -6.27 -8.48
CA ILE A 92 -12.92 -5.68 -9.63
C ILE A 92 -11.86 -6.65 -10.16
N ALA A 93 -11.05 -7.23 -9.30
CA ALA A 93 -10.03 -8.20 -9.69
C ALA A 93 -10.64 -9.43 -10.38
N LYS A 94 -11.79 -9.93 -9.89
CA LYS A 94 -12.52 -11.03 -10.51
C LYS A 94 -13.03 -10.69 -11.92
N ILE A 95 -13.48 -9.45 -12.14
CA ILE A 95 -13.91 -8.95 -13.46
C ILE A 95 -12.72 -8.83 -14.41
N LEU A 96 -11.58 -8.34 -13.93
CA LEU A 96 -10.39 -8.10 -14.75
C LEU A 96 -9.59 -9.39 -15.01
N SER A 97 -9.73 -10.40 -14.16
CA SER A 97 -8.97 -11.66 -14.23
C SER A 97 -8.99 -12.34 -15.60
N PRO A 98 -10.12 -12.47 -16.31
CA PRO A 98 -10.14 -13.11 -17.64
C PRO A 98 -9.25 -12.37 -18.66
N VAL A 99 -9.18 -11.03 -18.57
CA VAL A 99 -8.41 -10.19 -19.49
C VAL A 99 -6.91 -10.19 -19.12
N THR A 100 -6.62 -10.26 -17.82
CA THR A 100 -5.26 -10.11 -17.31
C THR A 100 -4.50 -11.41 -17.09
N LYS A 101 -5.21 -12.54 -17.05
CA LYS A 101 -4.67 -13.87 -16.75
C LYS A 101 -3.44 -14.27 -17.60
N ASN A 102 -3.42 -13.88 -18.85
CA ASN A 102 -2.35 -14.24 -19.79
C ASN A 102 -1.28 -13.13 -19.92
N SER A 103 -1.40 -12.04 -19.18
CA SER A 103 -0.44 -10.95 -19.25
C SER A 103 0.82 -11.27 -18.43
N VAL A 104 1.95 -11.44 -19.12
CA VAL A 104 3.26 -11.68 -18.48
C VAL A 104 3.62 -10.57 -17.48
N HIS A 105 3.32 -9.31 -17.83
CA HIS A 105 3.63 -8.16 -16.97
C HIS A 105 2.79 -8.14 -15.68
N ILE A 106 1.50 -8.44 -15.79
CA ILE A 106 0.61 -8.46 -14.62
C ILE A 106 0.96 -9.63 -13.70
N ASN A 107 1.23 -10.80 -14.24
CA ASN A 107 1.67 -11.95 -13.46
C ASN A 107 2.99 -11.66 -12.76
N TRP A 108 3.95 -11.04 -13.47
CA TRP A 108 5.21 -10.62 -12.86
C TRP A 108 5.00 -9.63 -11.68
N ILE A 109 4.13 -8.63 -11.85
CA ILE A 109 3.79 -7.68 -10.77
C ILE A 109 3.13 -8.41 -9.59
N ALA A 110 2.23 -9.35 -9.87
CA ALA A 110 1.57 -10.14 -8.83
C ALA A 110 2.57 -10.98 -8.02
N ASP A 111 3.49 -11.66 -8.70
CA ASP A 111 4.52 -12.49 -8.06
C ASP A 111 5.50 -11.66 -7.22
N HIS A 112 5.73 -10.39 -7.60
CA HIS A 112 6.65 -9.48 -6.90
C HIS A 112 5.95 -8.40 -6.07
N SER A 113 4.63 -8.50 -5.88
CA SER A 113 3.82 -7.49 -5.18
C SER A 113 4.32 -7.21 -3.76
N PHE A 114 4.76 -8.25 -3.04
CA PHE A 114 5.34 -8.11 -1.70
C PHE A 114 6.65 -7.30 -1.72
N THR A 115 7.53 -7.57 -2.67
CA THR A 115 8.79 -6.83 -2.83
C THR A 115 8.53 -5.37 -3.21
N ILE A 116 7.56 -5.14 -4.11
CA ILE A 116 7.13 -3.79 -4.49
C ILE A 116 6.61 -3.05 -3.26
N MET A 117 5.77 -3.71 -2.45
CA MET A 117 5.21 -3.12 -1.24
C MET A 117 6.28 -2.76 -0.20
N ILE A 118 7.34 -3.57 -0.04
CA ILE A 118 8.43 -3.24 0.89
C ILE A 118 9.29 -2.08 0.36
N ASN A 119 9.60 -2.10 -0.93
CA ASN A 119 10.58 -1.18 -1.51
C ASN A 119 10.01 0.16 -1.97
N HIS A 120 8.67 0.34 -2.04
CA HIS A 120 8.09 1.60 -2.54
C HIS A 120 8.48 2.82 -1.68
N LEU A 121 8.72 2.64 -0.38
CA LEU A 121 9.21 3.71 0.49
C LEU A 121 10.60 4.20 0.10
N SER A 122 11.45 3.34 -0.47
CA SER A 122 12.75 3.74 -1.02
C SER A 122 12.58 4.66 -2.23
N GLY A 123 11.55 4.42 -3.05
CA GLY A 123 11.18 5.32 -4.14
C GLY A 123 10.74 6.70 -3.64
N PHE A 124 9.93 6.73 -2.58
CA PHE A 124 9.51 7.99 -1.94
C PHE A 124 10.70 8.75 -1.36
N PHE A 125 11.60 8.05 -0.67
CA PHE A 125 12.83 8.63 -0.16
C PHE A 125 13.69 9.26 -1.27
N LEU A 126 13.93 8.54 -2.37
CA LEU A 126 14.72 9.05 -3.48
C LEU A 126 14.06 10.27 -4.14
N LEU A 127 12.74 10.27 -4.32
CA LEU A 127 12.04 11.44 -4.85
C LEU A 127 12.14 12.63 -3.90
N ASN A 128 12.04 12.42 -2.59
CA ASN A 128 12.23 13.47 -1.59
C ASN A 128 13.68 13.99 -1.59
N CYS A 129 14.67 13.14 -1.84
CA CYS A 129 16.05 13.58 -2.05
C CYS A 129 16.19 14.46 -3.31
N CYS A 130 15.52 14.11 -4.41
CA CYS A 130 15.47 14.97 -5.60
C CYS A 130 14.84 16.34 -5.29
N TYR A 131 13.74 16.37 -4.55
CA TYR A 131 13.14 17.64 -4.10
C TYR A 131 14.07 18.44 -3.20
N ALA A 132 14.81 17.77 -2.31
CA ALA A 132 15.83 18.40 -1.48
C ALA A 132 16.93 19.04 -2.31
N CYS A 133 17.45 18.34 -3.32
CA CYS A 133 18.45 18.86 -4.24
C CYS A 133 17.90 20.06 -5.04
N ILE A 134 16.71 19.96 -5.61
CA ILE A 134 16.08 21.06 -6.34
C ILE A 134 15.94 22.28 -5.44
N ASN A 135 15.45 22.12 -4.21
CA ASN A 135 15.27 23.22 -3.26
C ASN A 135 16.61 23.85 -2.85
N TYR A 136 17.68 23.05 -2.76
CA TYR A 136 19.01 23.52 -2.43
C TYR A 136 19.61 24.37 -3.56
N TYR A 137 19.50 23.92 -4.81
CA TYR A 137 20.10 24.60 -5.96
C TYR A 137 19.25 25.75 -6.53
N SER A 138 17.95 25.81 -6.24
CA SER A 138 17.06 26.82 -6.84
C SER A 138 17.06 28.18 -6.14
N HIS A 139 18.03 28.48 -5.27
CA HIS A 139 18.30 29.79 -4.66
C HIS A 139 17.06 30.65 -4.27
N GLY A 140 15.99 30.02 -3.77
CA GLY A 140 14.82 30.77 -3.27
C GLY A 140 13.47 30.36 -3.89
N HIS A 141 13.43 29.58 -4.93
CA HIS A 141 12.19 28.96 -5.41
C HIS A 141 11.93 27.69 -4.59
N LYS A 142 11.35 27.88 -3.40
CA LYS A 142 10.95 26.75 -2.55
C LYS A 142 9.85 25.94 -3.23
N LEU A 143 10.08 24.64 -3.37
CA LEU A 143 9.00 23.74 -3.76
C LEU A 143 7.86 23.84 -2.74
N ALA A 144 6.63 24.00 -3.25
CA ALA A 144 5.46 23.98 -2.41
C ALA A 144 5.45 22.67 -1.59
N TYR A 145 5.11 22.76 -0.32
CA TYR A 145 5.00 21.62 0.61
C TYR A 145 6.32 20.91 0.98
N PHE A 146 7.50 21.44 0.61
CA PHE A 146 8.78 20.87 1.01
C PHE A 146 9.49 21.73 2.04
N ASP A 147 9.76 21.17 3.22
CA ASP A 147 10.48 21.82 4.32
C ASP A 147 11.89 21.21 4.48
N TRP A 148 12.90 22.00 4.15
CA TRP A 148 14.30 21.60 4.24
C TRP A 148 14.74 21.28 5.67
N SER A 149 14.24 21.99 6.67
CA SER A 149 14.65 21.77 8.06
C SER A 149 14.12 20.44 8.57
N GLN A 150 12.87 20.11 8.26
CA GLN A 150 12.28 18.82 8.60
C GLN A 150 12.93 17.67 7.82
N PHE A 151 13.29 17.87 6.56
CA PHE A 151 13.99 16.84 5.79
C PHE A 151 15.32 16.44 6.44
N ARG A 152 16.05 17.38 7.04
CA ARG A 152 17.33 17.10 7.72
C ARG A 152 17.20 16.43 9.08
N THR A 153 16.11 16.64 9.80
CA THR A 153 15.98 16.26 11.21
C THR A 153 14.99 15.13 11.46
N ASN A 154 14.06 14.88 10.53
CA ASN A 154 12.97 13.95 10.72
C ASN A 154 12.96 12.84 9.67
N VAL A 155 13.31 11.61 10.07
CA VAL A 155 13.36 10.43 9.20
C VAL A 155 11.98 10.13 8.60
N ASN A 156 10.90 10.28 9.36
CA ASN A 156 9.55 10.08 8.83
C ASN A 156 9.25 11.08 7.72
N TYR A 157 9.69 12.33 7.88
CA TYR A 157 9.54 13.34 6.85
C TYR A 157 10.27 12.95 5.54
N GLN A 158 11.39 12.24 5.61
CA GLN A 158 12.16 11.81 4.42
C GLN A 158 11.43 10.76 3.58
N ILE A 159 10.58 9.93 4.16
CA ILE A 159 9.91 8.81 3.48
C ILE A 159 8.43 9.06 3.20
N VAL A 160 7.79 10.04 3.84
CA VAL A 160 6.36 10.35 3.64
C VAL A 160 6.17 11.23 2.41
N PRO A 161 5.21 10.94 1.52
CA PRO A 161 4.87 11.78 0.38
C PRO A 161 4.44 13.19 0.78
N LYS A 162 4.86 14.20 0.01
CA LYS A 162 4.55 15.62 0.21
C LYS A 162 3.65 16.13 -0.93
N GLY A 163 2.73 17.04 -0.58
CA GLY A 163 1.88 17.67 -1.59
C GLY A 163 1.14 16.63 -2.45
N LEU A 164 0.48 15.66 -1.83
CA LEU A 164 -0.21 14.56 -2.53
C LEU A 164 -1.17 15.04 -3.62
N SER A 165 -1.81 16.20 -3.44
CA SER A 165 -2.70 16.77 -4.45
C SER A 165 -1.99 17.12 -5.78
N GLN A 166 -0.68 17.39 -5.74
CA GLN A 166 0.10 17.81 -6.91
C GLN A 166 1.09 16.72 -7.38
N TYR A 167 1.67 15.97 -6.43
CA TYR A 167 2.79 15.07 -6.71
C TYR A 167 2.45 13.58 -6.55
N LEU A 168 1.17 13.23 -6.34
CA LEU A 168 0.74 11.84 -6.15
C LEU A 168 1.26 10.91 -7.24
N ILE A 169 1.11 11.32 -8.50
CA ILE A 169 1.53 10.50 -9.65
C ILE A 169 3.04 10.26 -9.64
N LEU A 170 3.84 11.29 -9.30
CA LEU A 170 5.30 11.16 -9.20
C LEU A 170 5.70 10.17 -8.10
N TYR A 171 5.04 10.21 -6.94
CA TYR A 171 5.29 9.25 -5.86
C TYR A 171 4.91 7.83 -6.26
N LEU A 172 3.76 7.63 -6.90
CA LEU A 172 3.35 6.32 -7.40
C LEU A 172 4.36 5.76 -8.42
N ILE A 173 4.74 6.58 -9.39
CA ILE A 173 5.71 6.19 -10.41
C ILE A 173 7.08 5.89 -9.78
N SER A 174 7.60 6.77 -8.92
CA SER A 174 8.90 6.56 -8.28
C SER A 174 8.91 5.32 -7.39
N GLY A 175 7.87 5.11 -6.59
CA GLY A 175 7.71 3.93 -5.75
C GLY A 175 7.71 2.63 -6.57
N PHE A 176 7.03 2.63 -7.71
CA PHE A 176 6.97 1.47 -8.59
C PHE A 176 8.29 1.23 -9.34
N ILE A 177 8.84 2.26 -9.99
CA ILE A 177 10.09 2.13 -10.78
C ILE A 177 11.26 1.70 -9.91
N ILE A 178 11.44 2.34 -8.75
CA ILE A 178 12.56 1.99 -7.85
C ILE A 178 12.41 0.56 -7.33
N SER A 179 11.21 0.16 -6.96
CA SER A 179 10.94 -1.23 -6.53
C SER A 179 11.25 -2.23 -7.65
N PHE A 180 10.86 -1.91 -8.89
CA PHE A 180 11.15 -2.73 -10.06
C PHE A 180 12.67 -2.85 -10.30
N VAL A 181 13.39 -1.74 -10.29
CA VAL A 181 14.86 -1.72 -10.48
C VAL A 181 15.55 -2.54 -9.39
N LEU A 182 15.17 -2.35 -8.12
CA LEU A 182 15.73 -3.12 -7.00
C LEU A 182 15.48 -4.61 -7.16
N GLN A 183 14.28 -5.02 -7.59
CA GLN A 183 13.97 -6.42 -7.83
C GLN A 183 14.81 -6.99 -8.99
N CYS A 184 14.95 -6.27 -10.09
CA CYS A 184 15.80 -6.71 -11.20
C CYS A 184 17.26 -6.88 -10.76
N LEU A 185 17.78 -5.98 -9.92
CA LEU A 185 19.14 -6.10 -9.38
C LEU A 185 19.28 -7.36 -8.49
N VAL A 186 18.33 -7.62 -7.63
CA VAL A 186 18.31 -8.82 -6.79
C VAL A 186 18.30 -10.08 -7.65
N ASP A 187 17.50 -10.12 -8.72
CA ASP A 187 17.40 -11.27 -9.61
C ASP A 187 18.71 -11.50 -10.39
N ILE A 188 19.37 -10.43 -10.82
CA ILE A 188 20.69 -10.50 -11.47
C ILE A 188 21.75 -11.07 -10.50
N ILE A 189 21.76 -10.57 -9.26
CA ILE A 189 22.69 -11.05 -8.21
C ILE A 189 22.43 -12.54 -7.92
N LYS A 190 21.20 -12.94 -7.72
CA LYS A 190 20.83 -14.35 -7.49
C LYS A 190 21.30 -15.26 -8.63
N ARG A 191 21.08 -14.86 -9.88
CA ARG A 191 21.56 -15.62 -11.04
C ARG A 191 23.07 -15.79 -11.03
N LYS A 192 23.83 -14.72 -10.77
CA LYS A 192 25.32 -14.79 -10.70
C LYS A 192 25.80 -15.70 -9.57
N CYS A 193 25.18 -15.63 -8.38
CA CYS A 193 25.54 -16.51 -7.25
C CYS A 193 25.25 -17.98 -7.54
N HIS A 194 24.13 -18.32 -8.21
CA HIS A 194 23.82 -19.69 -8.59
C HIS A 194 24.77 -20.27 -9.64
N PHE A 195 25.29 -19.44 -10.55
CA PHE A 195 26.30 -19.89 -11.52
C PHE A 195 27.68 -20.17 -10.87
N GLY A 196 28.00 -19.48 -9.76
CA GLY A 196 29.26 -19.70 -9.04
C GLY A 196 29.31 -21.05 -8.31
N VAL A 197 28.20 -21.53 -7.78
CA VAL A 197 28.10 -22.78 -6.99
C VAL A 197 28.12 -24.04 -7.88
N ARG A 198 27.79 -23.93 -9.18
CA ARG A 198 27.82 -25.07 -10.13
C ARG A 198 29.20 -25.32 -10.76
N LYS A 199 30.20 -24.47 -10.50
CA LYS A 199 31.55 -24.60 -11.06
C LYS A 199 32.60 -25.02 -10.03
N SER A 200 32.23 -25.23 -8.78
CA SER A 200 33.06 -25.81 -7.72
C SER A 200 32.61 -27.25 -7.43
#